data_bb6ad8be92feb32624bb8c498af0ea7a
#
_entry.id   bb6ad8be92feb32624bb8c498af0ea7a
#
_cell.length_a   1.000
_cell.length_b   1.000
_cell.length_c   1.000
_cell.angle_alpha   90.00
_cell.angle_beta   90.00
_cell.angle_gamma   90.00
#
_symmetry.space_group_name_H-M   'P 1'
#
loop_
_entity.id
_entity.type
_entity.pdbx_description
1 polymer ?
#
loop_
_entity_poly.entity_id
_entity_poly.type
_entity_poly.pdbx_seq_one_letter_code
_entity_poly.pdbx_strand_id
1 'polypeptide(L)'
;MINTSLFALFGRYKGDASLAGVLENIQRGTYKQFIDETREALASGDKELAAKLKKKLPAFTPQATYSGKRLDPHITRYNQLVVLDIDHVGERELERITPLATEAPYTVAYFRSPSGDGAKLIAYAATDETATLGNHRRVYEAMSRWYAARLGVELDTSGSDIGRLCFVSDDPALYLSPAYRPWLEGTGELPEGLAPLPLTWKEEVSETAPGAKERKVASPLEKARRTAERKGAYAEGNRNNFIFVMAARANRLGVKRAEMEAYADTAFADLPAEERLAAIESAYSH
;
A
#
# COMPACT_ATOMS: atom_id res chain seq x y z
N MET A 1 -3.42 -21.41 13.04
CA MET A 1 -4.17 -20.13 13.11
C MET A 1 -3.23 -18.97 12.93
N ILE A 2 -3.59 -18.01 12.08
CA ILE A 2 -2.84 -16.79 11.85
C ILE A 2 -3.48 -15.64 12.65
N ASN A 3 -2.69 -15.05 13.54
CA ASN A 3 -3.11 -13.93 14.37
C ASN A 3 -2.57 -12.60 13.80
N THR A 4 -3.26 -11.52 14.15
CA THR A 4 -2.90 -10.13 13.86
C THR A 4 -3.01 -9.30 15.12
N SER A 5 -2.18 -8.28 15.26
CA SER A 5 -2.31 -7.34 16.38
C SER A 5 -3.28 -6.22 16.07
N LEU A 6 -4.14 -5.90 17.04
CA LEU A 6 -5.15 -4.85 16.94
C LEU A 6 -4.64 -3.57 17.57
N PHE A 7 -4.94 -2.45 16.92
CA PHE A 7 -4.56 -1.11 17.36
C PHE A 7 -5.76 -0.16 17.31
N ALA A 8 -5.81 0.77 18.25
CA ALA A 8 -6.70 1.91 18.21
C ALA A 8 -5.86 3.19 18.16
N LEU A 9 -6.43 4.28 17.59
CA LEU A 9 -5.82 5.61 17.57
C LEU A 9 -4.36 5.56 17.07
N PHE A 10 -4.11 4.85 15.97
CA PHE A 10 -2.80 4.66 15.31
C PHE A 10 -1.73 3.87 16.07
N GLY A 11 -1.73 3.82 17.38
CA GLY A 11 -0.60 3.22 18.09
C GLY A 11 -0.96 2.51 19.39
N ARG A 12 -2.19 2.61 19.86
CA ARG A 12 -2.61 1.96 21.11
C ARG A 12 -2.91 0.49 20.87
N TYR A 13 -2.00 -0.37 21.26
CA TYR A 13 -2.18 -1.83 21.22
C TYR A 13 -3.40 -2.28 22.03
N LYS A 14 -4.17 -3.20 21.47
CA LYS A 14 -5.43 -3.71 22.03
C LYS A 14 -5.43 -5.22 22.26
N GLY A 15 -4.36 -5.90 21.90
CA GLY A 15 -4.25 -7.35 21.93
C GLY A 15 -4.19 -7.95 20.53
N ASP A 16 -4.09 -9.27 20.48
CA ASP A 16 -4.10 -10.04 19.24
C ASP A 16 -5.47 -10.67 19.01
N ALA A 17 -5.81 -10.89 17.74
CA ALA A 17 -7.01 -11.57 17.31
C ALA A 17 -6.71 -12.48 16.12
N SER A 18 -7.57 -13.44 15.83
CA SER A 18 -7.54 -14.23 14.60
C SER A 18 -7.70 -13.29 13.39
N LEU A 19 -6.81 -13.39 12.40
CA LEU A 19 -6.93 -12.61 11.17
C LEU A 19 -8.22 -12.93 10.43
N ALA A 20 -8.62 -14.21 10.36
CA ALA A 20 -9.90 -14.61 9.77
C ALA A 20 -11.07 -13.92 10.47
N GLY A 21 -11.09 -13.90 11.81
CA GLY A 21 -12.15 -13.24 12.59
C GLY A 21 -12.22 -11.72 12.36
N VAL A 22 -11.07 -11.04 12.18
CA VAL A 22 -11.05 -9.60 11.84
C VAL A 22 -11.66 -9.37 10.45
N LEU A 23 -11.32 -10.20 9.46
CA LEU A 23 -11.88 -10.12 8.11
C LEU A 23 -13.38 -10.41 8.09
N GLU A 24 -13.84 -11.41 8.84
CA GLU A 24 -15.27 -11.69 9.01
C GLU A 24 -16.03 -10.53 9.66
N ASN A 25 -15.44 -9.84 10.62
CA ASN A 25 -16.04 -8.64 11.23
C ASN A 25 -16.20 -7.50 10.21
N ILE A 26 -15.25 -7.31 9.29
CA ILE A 26 -15.37 -6.36 8.18
C ILE A 26 -16.54 -6.78 7.27
N GLN A 27 -16.63 -8.06 6.90
CA GLN A 27 -17.68 -8.58 6.03
C GLN A 27 -19.08 -8.48 6.66
N ARG A 28 -19.19 -8.70 7.96
CA ARG A 28 -20.47 -8.65 8.73
C ARG A 28 -20.92 -7.23 9.06
N GLY A 29 -20.15 -6.19 8.74
CA GLY A 29 -20.49 -4.80 9.03
C GLY A 29 -20.30 -4.38 10.48
N THR A 30 -19.43 -5.06 11.25
CA THR A 30 -19.15 -4.69 12.65
C THR A 30 -18.69 -3.24 12.79
N TYR A 31 -18.06 -2.68 11.76
CA TYR A 31 -17.53 -1.32 11.76
C TYR A 31 -18.37 -0.34 10.93
N LYS A 32 -19.53 -0.77 10.43
CA LYS A 32 -20.35 -0.04 9.47
C LYS A 32 -20.60 1.41 9.85
N GLN A 33 -21.03 1.66 11.09
CA GLN A 33 -21.33 3.03 11.54
C GLN A 33 -20.14 3.97 11.36
N PHE A 34 -18.94 3.59 11.82
CA PHE A 34 -17.73 4.42 11.69
C PHE A 34 -17.31 4.62 10.23
N ILE A 35 -17.54 3.62 9.40
CA ILE A 35 -17.20 3.67 7.97
C ILE A 35 -18.18 4.56 7.24
N ASP A 36 -19.48 4.45 7.51
CA ASP A 36 -20.49 5.31 6.91
C ASP A 36 -20.24 6.79 7.24
N GLU A 37 -20.00 7.13 8.51
CA GLU A 37 -19.64 8.49 8.93
C GLU A 37 -18.41 9.03 8.17
N THR A 38 -17.40 8.18 7.95
CA THR A 38 -16.19 8.55 7.20
C THR A 38 -16.49 8.78 5.72
N ARG A 39 -17.29 7.92 5.09
CA ARG A 39 -17.71 8.04 3.68
C ARG A 39 -18.61 9.24 3.46
N GLU A 40 -19.54 9.52 4.37
CA GLU A 40 -20.41 10.71 4.34
C GLU A 40 -19.60 12.01 4.42
N ALA A 41 -18.61 12.07 5.32
CA ALA A 41 -17.71 13.22 5.42
C ALA A 41 -16.91 13.44 4.12
N LEU A 42 -16.46 12.36 3.46
CA LEU A 42 -15.80 12.45 2.15
C LEU A 42 -16.76 12.91 1.05
N ALA A 43 -17.98 12.38 1.02
CA ALA A 43 -18.99 12.74 0.03
C ALA A 43 -19.45 14.20 0.17
N SER A 44 -19.51 14.74 1.38
CA SER A 44 -19.79 16.16 1.64
C SER A 44 -18.59 17.10 1.37
N GLY A 45 -17.43 16.55 1.04
CA GLY A 45 -16.20 17.32 0.81
C GLY A 45 -15.45 17.74 2.06
N ASP A 46 -15.89 17.32 3.26
CA ASP A 46 -15.22 17.60 4.53
C ASP A 46 -14.02 16.65 4.76
N LYS A 47 -12.94 16.93 4.05
CA LYS A 47 -11.70 16.14 4.11
C LYS A 47 -11.06 16.17 5.52
N GLU A 48 -11.26 17.25 6.28
CA GLU A 48 -10.71 17.36 7.62
C GLU A 48 -11.44 16.44 8.60
N LEU A 49 -12.76 16.43 8.57
CA LEU A 49 -13.59 15.51 9.36
C LEU A 49 -13.29 14.06 8.98
N ALA A 50 -13.28 13.74 7.68
CA ALA A 50 -12.96 12.40 7.21
C ALA A 50 -11.58 11.91 7.70
N ALA A 51 -10.56 12.77 7.67
CA ALA A 51 -9.24 12.44 8.20
C ALA A 51 -9.25 12.22 9.71
N LYS A 52 -10.04 13.00 10.47
CA LYS A 52 -10.23 12.84 11.94
C LYS A 52 -10.95 11.51 12.24
N LEU A 53 -12.00 11.19 11.50
CA LEU A 53 -12.75 9.93 11.65
C LEU A 53 -11.86 8.72 11.30
N LYS A 54 -11.16 8.75 10.18
CA LYS A 54 -10.22 7.69 9.78
C LYS A 54 -9.17 7.41 10.86
N LYS A 55 -8.68 8.45 11.56
CA LYS A 55 -7.72 8.29 12.66
C LYS A 55 -8.29 7.55 13.88
N LYS A 56 -9.60 7.54 14.05
CA LYS A 56 -10.29 6.82 15.14
C LYS A 56 -10.59 5.37 14.80
N LEU A 57 -10.55 4.99 13.52
CA LEU A 57 -10.82 3.61 13.11
C LEU A 57 -9.86 2.64 13.80
N PRO A 58 -10.35 1.48 14.24
CA PRO A 58 -9.48 0.37 14.58
C PRO A 58 -8.62 -0.03 13.38
N ALA A 59 -7.43 -0.55 13.67
CA ALA A 59 -6.52 -1.04 12.65
C ALA A 59 -5.85 -2.33 13.13
N PHE A 60 -5.31 -3.09 12.20
CA PHE A 60 -4.62 -4.34 12.47
C PHE A 60 -3.38 -4.48 11.61
N THR A 61 -2.51 -5.42 11.95
CA THR A 61 -1.24 -5.66 11.25
C THR A 61 -1.19 -7.10 10.73
N PRO A 62 -1.74 -7.38 9.50
CA PRO A 62 -1.72 -8.73 8.93
C PRO A 62 -0.32 -9.33 8.83
N GLN A 63 0.70 -8.50 8.60
CA GLN A 63 2.09 -8.90 8.36
C GLN A 63 2.75 -9.50 9.60
N ALA A 64 2.36 -9.03 10.81
CA ALA A 64 3.00 -9.43 12.04
C ALA A 64 2.12 -9.23 13.29
N THR A 65 2.44 -9.93 14.37
CA THR A 65 1.94 -9.67 15.72
C THR A 65 3.02 -8.99 16.58
N TYR A 66 2.58 -8.26 17.63
CA TYR A 66 3.43 -7.42 18.46
C TYR A 66 3.15 -7.60 19.96
N SER A 67 4.16 -7.39 20.80
CA SER A 67 4.02 -7.30 22.24
C SER A 67 3.92 -5.83 22.70
N GLY A 68 2.74 -5.25 22.59
CA GLY A 68 2.42 -3.91 23.11
C GLY A 68 2.75 -2.74 22.18
N LYS A 69 3.97 -2.64 21.67
CA LYS A 69 4.37 -1.53 20.78
C LYS A 69 4.58 -2.03 19.35
N ARG A 70 4.17 -1.23 18.37
CA ARG A 70 4.33 -1.53 16.94
C ARG A 70 5.71 -1.04 16.45
N LEU A 71 6.76 -1.73 16.94
CA LEU A 71 8.16 -1.50 16.60
C LEU A 71 8.84 -2.86 16.40
N ASP A 72 9.85 -2.93 15.55
CA ASP A 72 10.52 -4.19 15.18
C ASP A 72 10.96 -5.05 16.36
N PRO A 73 11.58 -4.51 17.46
CA PRO A 73 11.96 -5.31 18.61
C PRO A 73 10.78 -5.94 19.37
N HIS A 74 9.56 -5.51 19.10
CA HIS A 74 8.35 -6.02 19.72
C HIS A 74 7.55 -7.00 18.82
N ILE A 75 8.08 -7.34 17.65
CA ILE A 75 7.48 -8.34 16.78
C ILE A 75 7.57 -9.71 17.46
N THR A 76 6.42 -10.36 17.64
CA THR A 76 6.32 -11.69 18.25
C THR A 76 6.19 -12.79 17.20
N ARG A 77 5.62 -12.47 16.03
CA ARG A 77 5.47 -13.39 14.90
C ARG A 77 5.41 -12.62 13.59
N TYR A 78 6.09 -13.10 12.58
CA TYR A 78 5.96 -12.66 11.19
C TYR A 78 5.08 -13.64 10.41
N ASN A 79 4.06 -13.13 9.74
CA ASN A 79 3.01 -13.95 9.10
C ASN A 79 3.25 -14.22 7.61
N GLN A 80 4.33 -13.72 7.02
CA GLN A 80 4.60 -13.81 5.57
C GLN A 80 3.46 -13.25 4.70
N LEU A 81 2.82 -12.20 5.18
CA LEU A 81 1.77 -11.48 4.47
C LEU A 81 2.24 -10.08 4.09
N VAL A 82 1.70 -9.55 3.01
CA VAL A 82 1.82 -8.15 2.60
C VAL A 82 0.43 -7.54 2.45
N VAL A 83 0.32 -6.24 2.75
CA VAL A 83 -0.91 -5.47 2.54
C VAL A 83 -0.64 -4.44 1.45
N LEU A 84 -1.38 -4.53 0.37
CA LEU A 84 -1.29 -3.62 -0.77
C LEU A 84 -2.49 -2.69 -0.75
N ASP A 85 -2.23 -1.40 -0.80
CA ASP A 85 -3.26 -0.36 -0.86
C ASP A 85 -3.48 0.08 -2.32
N ILE A 86 -4.72 -0.02 -2.78
CA ILE A 86 -5.19 0.44 -4.08
C ILE A 86 -6.03 1.69 -3.82
N ASP A 87 -5.43 2.86 -3.98
CA ASP A 87 -6.04 4.11 -3.56
C ASP A 87 -6.63 4.89 -4.75
N HIS A 88 -7.81 5.52 -4.52
CA HIS A 88 -8.43 6.51 -5.41
C HIS A 88 -8.61 6.06 -6.86
N VAL A 89 -9.05 4.83 -7.07
CA VAL A 89 -9.30 4.30 -8.42
C VAL A 89 -10.76 4.49 -8.88
N GLY A 90 -11.70 4.68 -7.95
CA GLY A 90 -13.12 4.86 -8.20
C GLY A 90 -13.86 3.56 -8.55
N GLU A 91 -15.20 3.62 -8.58
CA GLU A 91 -16.09 2.45 -8.67
C GLU A 91 -15.85 1.61 -9.93
N ARG A 92 -15.85 2.23 -11.11
CA ARG A 92 -15.65 1.53 -12.38
C ARG A 92 -14.33 0.75 -12.44
N GLU A 93 -13.28 1.31 -11.87
CA GLU A 93 -11.98 0.65 -11.85
C GLU A 93 -11.95 -0.48 -10.82
N LEU A 94 -12.62 -0.29 -9.65
CA LEU A 94 -12.81 -1.35 -8.67
C LEU A 94 -13.54 -2.56 -9.25
N GLU A 95 -14.63 -2.33 -9.99
CA GLU A 95 -15.36 -3.40 -10.69
C GLU A 95 -14.47 -4.17 -11.66
N ARG A 96 -13.60 -3.46 -12.42
CA ARG A 96 -12.68 -4.07 -13.37
C ARG A 96 -11.61 -4.91 -12.71
N ILE A 97 -11.01 -4.42 -11.61
CA ILE A 97 -9.86 -5.07 -10.98
C ILE A 97 -10.27 -6.16 -9.98
N THR A 98 -11.48 -6.13 -9.44
CA THR A 98 -11.94 -7.11 -8.44
C THR A 98 -11.77 -8.56 -8.91
N PRO A 99 -12.25 -9.01 -10.09
CA PRO A 99 -12.02 -10.38 -10.54
C PRO A 99 -10.53 -10.69 -10.72
N LEU A 100 -9.73 -9.75 -11.24
CA LEU A 100 -8.29 -9.94 -11.41
C LEU A 100 -7.56 -10.11 -10.06
N ALA A 101 -8.00 -9.38 -9.03
CA ALA A 101 -7.46 -9.47 -7.69
C ALA A 101 -7.87 -10.77 -6.98
N THR A 102 -9.15 -11.14 -7.06
CA THR A 102 -9.68 -12.31 -6.35
C THR A 102 -9.25 -13.65 -6.97
N GLU A 103 -9.01 -13.69 -8.28
CA GLU A 103 -8.48 -14.87 -8.99
C GLU A 103 -6.96 -15.01 -8.90
N ALA A 104 -6.27 -14.01 -8.34
CA ALA A 104 -4.81 -14.06 -8.20
C ALA A 104 -4.40 -15.11 -7.15
N PRO A 105 -3.42 -15.99 -7.46
CA PRO A 105 -3.10 -17.15 -6.60
C PRO A 105 -2.56 -16.77 -5.22
N TYR A 106 -2.01 -15.58 -5.07
CA TYR A 106 -1.45 -15.10 -3.80
C TYR A 106 -2.45 -14.33 -2.96
N THR A 107 -3.65 -14.02 -3.48
CA THR A 107 -4.65 -13.23 -2.75
C THR A 107 -5.27 -14.04 -1.63
N VAL A 108 -5.03 -13.59 -0.40
CA VAL A 108 -5.63 -14.10 0.83
C VAL A 108 -6.98 -13.44 1.08
N ALA A 109 -7.03 -12.11 0.98
CA ALA A 109 -8.26 -11.34 1.10
C ALA A 109 -8.22 -10.07 0.24
N TYR A 110 -9.40 -9.64 -0.21
CA TYR A 110 -9.59 -8.39 -0.95
C TYR A 110 -10.87 -7.73 -0.48
N PHE A 111 -10.82 -6.43 -0.17
CA PHE A 111 -11.98 -5.69 0.31
C PHE A 111 -11.86 -4.19 0.05
N ARG A 112 -13.00 -3.53 0.00
CA ARG A 112 -13.11 -2.09 -0.21
C ARG A 112 -12.45 -1.31 0.95
N SER A 113 -11.72 -0.26 0.61
CA SER A 113 -11.07 0.61 1.61
C SER A 113 -12.09 1.39 2.46
N PRO A 114 -11.69 1.93 3.63
CA PRO A 114 -12.60 2.75 4.45
C PRO A 114 -13.18 3.95 3.72
N SER A 115 -12.43 4.56 2.79
CA SER A 115 -12.90 5.68 1.97
C SER A 115 -13.93 5.29 0.91
N GLY A 116 -13.97 4.02 0.53
CA GLY A 116 -14.90 3.51 -0.46
C GLY A 116 -14.46 3.65 -1.92
N ASP A 117 -13.45 4.47 -2.22
CA ASP A 117 -12.94 4.78 -3.57
C ASP A 117 -11.69 3.97 -3.97
N GLY A 118 -11.28 3.04 -3.12
CA GLY A 118 -10.14 2.16 -3.30
C GLY A 118 -10.37 0.80 -2.66
N ALA A 119 -9.35 -0.06 -2.66
CA ALA A 119 -9.39 -1.39 -2.06
C ALA A 119 -8.12 -1.70 -1.27
N LYS A 120 -8.21 -2.72 -0.43
CA LYS A 120 -7.09 -3.33 0.28
C LYS A 120 -6.99 -4.80 -0.14
N LEU A 121 -5.77 -5.20 -0.41
CA LEU A 121 -5.43 -6.56 -0.81
C LEU A 121 -4.41 -7.12 0.17
N ILE A 122 -4.74 -8.24 0.80
CA ILE A 122 -3.81 -9.00 1.64
C ILE A 122 -3.35 -10.19 0.81
N ALA A 123 -2.03 -10.31 0.61
CA ALA A 123 -1.44 -11.39 -0.17
C ALA A 123 -0.42 -12.19 0.63
N TYR A 124 -0.36 -13.50 0.38
CA TYR A 124 0.70 -14.36 0.88
C TYR A 124 1.98 -14.14 0.07
N ALA A 125 3.08 -13.99 0.77
CA ALA A 125 4.39 -13.69 0.20
C ALA A 125 5.10 -14.97 -0.29
N ALA A 126 4.58 -15.57 -1.37
CA ALA A 126 5.25 -16.68 -2.06
C ALA A 126 6.37 -16.13 -2.94
N THR A 127 7.61 -16.22 -2.46
CA THR A 127 8.81 -15.72 -3.14
C THR A 127 9.90 -16.79 -3.20
N ASP A 128 10.85 -16.65 -4.15
CA ASP A 128 11.97 -17.58 -4.36
C ASP A 128 12.95 -17.64 -3.17
N GLU A 129 13.02 -16.56 -2.39
CA GLU A 129 13.62 -16.58 -1.06
C GLU A 129 12.51 -16.60 -0.01
N THR A 130 12.64 -17.37 1.07
CA THR A 130 11.68 -17.36 2.18
C THR A 130 11.50 -15.95 2.72
N ALA A 131 10.24 -15.49 2.78
CA ALA A 131 9.91 -14.18 3.33
C ALA A 131 10.21 -14.13 4.84
N THR A 132 11.03 -13.17 5.24
CA THR A 132 11.51 -12.94 6.62
C THR A 132 11.37 -11.47 7.00
N LEU A 133 11.58 -11.15 8.27
CA LEU A 133 11.68 -9.75 8.72
C LEU A 133 12.75 -8.97 7.95
N GLY A 134 13.91 -9.62 7.71
CA GLY A 134 15.08 -8.98 7.10
C GLY A 134 14.89 -8.64 5.60
N ASN A 135 14.03 -9.36 4.89
CA ASN A 135 13.78 -9.13 3.46
C ASN A 135 12.35 -8.64 3.14
N HIS A 136 11.53 -8.35 4.16
CA HIS A 136 10.11 -7.97 3.98
C HIS A 136 9.91 -6.84 2.95
N ARG A 137 10.76 -5.83 2.97
CA ARG A 137 10.68 -4.72 2.00
C ARG A 137 10.86 -5.20 0.56
N ARG A 138 11.84 -6.06 0.29
CA ARG A 138 12.06 -6.64 -1.05
C ARG A 138 10.87 -7.51 -1.48
N VAL A 139 10.34 -8.30 -0.54
CA VAL A 139 9.13 -9.11 -0.73
C VAL A 139 7.94 -8.22 -1.08
N TYR A 140 7.71 -7.16 -0.31
CA TYR A 140 6.64 -6.20 -0.58
C TYR A 140 6.78 -5.57 -1.98
N GLU A 141 7.98 -5.15 -2.35
CA GLU A 141 8.25 -4.56 -3.66
C GLU A 141 8.01 -5.55 -4.82
N ALA A 142 8.37 -6.82 -4.66
CA ALA A 142 8.11 -7.87 -5.65
C ALA A 142 6.60 -8.11 -5.81
N MET A 143 5.88 -8.31 -4.70
CA MET A 143 4.44 -8.52 -4.69
C MET A 143 3.70 -7.30 -5.26
N SER A 144 4.11 -6.09 -4.87
CA SER A 144 3.52 -4.84 -5.36
C SER A 144 3.68 -4.69 -6.87
N ARG A 145 4.86 -4.96 -7.42
CA ARG A 145 5.09 -4.94 -8.88
C ARG A 145 4.22 -5.96 -9.61
N TRP A 146 4.16 -7.18 -9.10
CA TRP A 146 3.37 -8.25 -9.71
C TRP A 146 1.88 -7.89 -9.76
N TYR A 147 1.32 -7.41 -8.63
CA TYR A 147 -0.08 -7.00 -8.60
C TYR A 147 -0.35 -5.74 -9.43
N ALA A 148 0.55 -4.77 -9.43
CA ALA A 148 0.43 -3.58 -10.28
C ALA A 148 0.34 -3.96 -11.76
N ALA A 149 1.18 -4.89 -12.22
CA ALA A 149 1.14 -5.40 -13.59
C ALA A 149 -0.16 -6.17 -13.89
N ARG A 150 -0.58 -7.08 -12.99
CA ARG A 150 -1.80 -7.87 -13.14
C ARG A 150 -3.07 -7.03 -13.16
N LEU A 151 -3.16 -6.05 -12.25
CA LEU A 151 -4.34 -5.21 -12.09
C LEU A 151 -4.36 -4.03 -13.07
N GLY A 152 -3.22 -3.67 -13.65
CA GLY A 152 -3.07 -2.49 -14.50
C GLY A 152 -3.27 -1.17 -13.74
N VAL A 153 -2.94 -1.12 -12.44
CA VAL A 153 -3.05 0.06 -11.58
C VAL A 153 -1.73 0.37 -10.88
N GLU A 154 -1.53 1.63 -10.49
CA GLU A 154 -0.41 1.99 -9.61
C GLU A 154 -0.77 1.65 -8.16
N LEU A 155 0.14 0.96 -7.46
CA LEU A 155 0.02 0.68 -6.04
C LEU A 155 0.86 1.65 -5.21
N ASP A 156 0.38 1.99 -4.01
CA ASP A 156 1.17 2.81 -3.07
C ASP A 156 2.34 1.99 -2.52
N THR A 157 3.55 2.38 -2.90
CA THR A 157 4.78 1.72 -2.42
C THR A 157 5.23 2.20 -1.04
N SER A 158 4.54 3.16 -0.42
CA SER A 158 4.85 3.64 0.94
C SER A 158 4.48 2.64 2.03
N GLY A 159 3.77 1.55 1.69
CA GLY A 159 3.29 0.52 2.61
C GLY A 159 4.29 -0.59 2.95
N SER A 160 5.57 -0.45 2.59
CA SER A 160 6.59 -1.51 2.71
C SER A 160 7.05 -1.82 4.14
N ASP A 161 6.58 -1.08 5.14
CA ASP A 161 6.94 -1.32 6.54
C ASP A 161 6.13 -2.50 7.12
N ILE A 162 6.79 -3.40 7.85
CA ILE A 162 6.13 -4.50 8.57
C ILE A 162 5.06 -3.97 9.53
N GLY A 163 5.31 -2.81 10.12
CA GLY A 163 4.37 -2.14 11.02
C GLY A 163 3.24 -1.40 10.31
N ARG A 164 3.07 -1.49 8.98
CA ARG A 164 1.98 -0.81 8.28
C ARG A 164 0.63 -1.23 8.83
N LEU A 165 -0.17 -0.24 9.25
CA LEU A 165 -1.53 -0.47 9.74
C LEU A 165 -2.49 -0.69 8.56
N CYS A 166 -3.25 -1.76 8.63
CA CYS A 166 -4.43 -1.99 7.82
C CYS A 166 -5.65 -1.52 8.61
N PHE A 167 -6.30 -0.44 8.20
CA PHE A 167 -7.55 -0.01 8.85
C PHE A 167 -8.68 -0.98 8.53
N VAL A 168 -9.55 -1.20 9.52
CA VAL A 168 -10.80 -1.92 9.30
C VAL A 168 -11.69 -1.16 8.30
N SER A 169 -12.62 -1.88 7.70
CA SER A 169 -13.58 -1.33 6.73
C SER A 169 -14.97 -1.90 6.98
N ASP A 170 -15.91 -1.56 6.10
CA ASP A 170 -17.21 -2.20 5.95
C ASP A 170 -17.35 -2.61 4.49
N ASP A 171 -17.37 -3.92 4.26
CA ASP A 171 -17.52 -4.50 2.92
C ASP A 171 -18.19 -5.88 3.00
N PRO A 172 -19.51 -5.95 2.78
CA PRO A 172 -20.23 -7.23 2.73
C PRO A 172 -19.75 -8.16 1.59
N ALA A 173 -19.13 -7.58 0.54
CA ALA A 173 -18.57 -8.33 -0.59
C ALA A 173 -17.08 -8.71 -0.38
N LEU A 174 -16.54 -8.52 0.82
CA LEU A 174 -15.16 -8.92 1.13
C LEU A 174 -14.90 -10.33 0.63
N TYR A 175 -13.88 -10.47 -0.20
CA TYR A 175 -13.36 -11.76 -0.62
C TYR A 175 -12.35 -12.30 0.40
N LEU A 176 -12.61 -13.45 0.94
CA LEU A 176 -11.66 -14.27 1.70
C LEU A 176 -11.43 -15.55 0.92
N SER A 177 -10.21 -15.76 0.46
CA SER A 177 -9.86 -16.90 -0.39
C SER A 177 -10.20 -18.24 0.28
N PRO A 178 -11.04 -19.08 -0.35
CA PRO A 178 -11.34 -20.41 0.18
C PRO A 178 -10.08 -21.29 0.31
N ALA A 179 -9.09 -21.09 -0.55
CA ALA A 179 -7.84 -21.84 -0.52
C ALA A 179 -6.96 -21.49 0.70
N TYR A 180 -6.97 -20.21 1.14
CA TYR A 180 -6.20 -19.77 2.30
C TYR A 180 -6.95 -19.86 3.63
N ARG A 181 -8.28 -20.00 3.61
CA ARG A 181 -9.11 -20.05 4.83
C ARG A 181 -8.64 -21.11 5.82
N PRO A 182 -8.41 -22.39 5.44
CA PRO A 182 -7.95 -23.41 6.39
C PRO A 182 -6.63 -23.07 7.07
N TRP A 183 -5.67 -22.49 6.32
CA TRP A 183 -4.40 -22.05 6.87
C TRP A 183 -4.58 -20.88 7.87
N LEU A 184 -5.41 -19.90 7.54
CA LEU A 184 -5.71 -18.77 8.43
C LEU A 184 -6.34 -19.24 9.75
N GLU A 185 -7.25 -20.18 9.68
CA GLU A 185 -7.97 -20.74 10.84
C GLU A 185 -7.14 -21.79 11.60
N GLY A 186 -6.03 -22.28 11.03
CA GLY A 186 -5.18 -23.29 11.62
C GLY A 186 -5.79 -24.71 11.56
N THR A 187 -6.68 -24.92 10.61
CA THR A 187 -7.35 -26.22 10.35
C THR A 187 -6.75 -26.94 9.14
N GLY A 188 -5.83 -26.32 8.43
CA GLY A 188 -5.15 -26.86 7.26
C GLY A 188 -3.86 -26.12 6.95
N GLU A 189 -3.25 -26.43 5.81
CA GLU A 189 -1.98 -25.90 5.36
C GLU A 189 -2.15 -24.81 4.28
N LEU A 190 -1.04 -24.21 3.86
CA LEU A 190 -1.01 -23.29 2.73
C LEU A 190 -1.41 -24.00 1.43
N PRO A 191 -2.01 -23.27 0.48
CA PRO A 191 -2.29 -23.82 -0.85
C PRO A 191 -1.03 -24.37 -1.50
N GLU A 192 -1.13 -25.56 -2.09
CA GLU A 192 -0.03 -26.16 -2.87
C GLU A 192 0.13 -25.51 -4.24
N GLY A 193 1.33 -25.67 -4.85
CA GLY A 193 1.57 -25.27 -6.23
C GLY A 193 1.70 -23.77 -6.47
N LEU A 194 1.88 -22.95 -5.41
CA LEU A 194 2.16 -21.54 -5.57
C LEU A 194 3.52 -21.32 -6.24
N ALA A 195 3.52 -20.74 -7.43
CA ALA A 195 4.75 -20.36 -8.11
C ALA A 195 5.47 -19.24 -7.34
N PRO A 196 6.73 -19.41 -6.93
CA PRO A 196 7.43 -18.36 -6.19
C PRO A 196 7.74 -17.15 -7.09
N LEU A 197 7.49 -15.95 -6.59
CA LEU A 197 7.87 -14.72 -7.26
C LEU A 197 9.36 -14.42 -7.03
N PRO A 198 10.13 -14.08 -8.09
CA PRO A 198 11.53 -13.72 -7.93
C PRO A 198 11.65 -12.39 -7.17
N LEU A 199 12.48 -12.35 -6.12
CA LEU A 199 12.81 -11.11 -5.42
C LEU A 199 13.73 -10.21 -6.24
N THR A 200 14.52 -10.80 -7.14
CA THR A 200 15.34 -10.07 -8.11
C THR A 200 14.58 -9.98 -9.43
N TRP A 201 13.61 -9.07 -9.50
CA TRP A 201 12.91 -8.80 -10.76
C TRP A 201 13.86 -8.10 -11.74
N LYS A 202 14.32 -8.82 -12.77
CA LYS A 202 14.75 -8.18 -14.02
C LYS A 202 13.49 -7.93 -14.84
N GLU A 203 13.31 -6.72 -15.36
CA GLU A 203 12.23 -6.42 -16.30
C GLU A 203 12.40 -7.33 -17.54
N GLU A 204 11.79 -8.51 -17.52
CA GLU A 204 11.51 -9.24 -18.75
C GLU A 204 10.28 -8.56 -19.36
N VAL A 205 10.53 -7.80 -20.41
CA VAL A 205 9.48 -7.28 -21.29
C VAL A 205 8.76 -8.49 -21.87
N SER A 206 7.61 -8.83 -21.31
CA SER A 206 6.73 -9.84 -21.87
C SER A 206 6.11 -9.30 -23.16
N GLU A 207 6.63 -9.75 -24.29
CA GLU A 207 6.16 -9.42 -25.65
C GLU A 207 4.83 -10.09 -26.04
N THR A 208 4.04 -10.62 -25.13
CA THR A 208 2.81 -11.35 -25.47
C THR A 208 1.58 -10.92 -24.71
N ALA A 209 0.99 -9.77 -25.11
CA ALA A 209 -0.43 -9.53 -24.98
C ALA A 209 -0.93 -8.79 -26.23
N PRO A 210 -1.75 -9.39 -27.11
CA PRO A 210 -2.31 -8.70 -28.27
C PRO A 210 -3.34 -7.67 -27.81
N GLY A 211 -3.04 -6.37 -28.03
CA GLY A 211 -3.98 -5.28 -27.87
C GLY A 211 -3.67 -4.20 -26.82
N ALA A 212 -2.56 -4.27 -26.11
CA ALA A 212 -2.14 -3.18 -25.23
C ALA A 212 -1.46 -2.08 -26.07
N LYS A 213 -2.12 -0.93 -26.23
CA LYS A 213 -1.44 0.30 -26.64
C LYS A 213 -0.27 0.51 -25.69
N GLU A 214 0.94 0.74 -26.22
CA GLU A 214 2.16 1.08 -25.47
C GLU A 214 1.86 2.19 -24.44
N ARG A 215 1.62 1.82 -23.20
CA ARG A 215 1.64 2.77 -22.09
C ARG A 215 3.11 2.91 -21.70
N LYS A 216 3.73 4.02 -22.06
CA LYS A 216 5.03 4.43 -21.50
C LYS A 216 4.98 4.29 -19.98
N VAL A 217 5.75 3.36 -19.42
CA VAL A 217 5.91 3.24 -17.96
C VAL A 217 6.54 4.54 -17.49
N ALA A 218 5.83 5.27 -16.63
CA ALA A 218 6.31 6.54 -16.12
C ALA A 218 7.65 6.34 -15.38
N SER A 219 8.64 7.18 -15.70
CA SER A 219 9.96 7.15 -15.05
C SER A 219 9.85 7.38 -13.53
N PRO A 220 10.84 6.96 -12.71
CA PRO A 220 10.86 7.24 -11.28
C PRO A 220 10.68 8.74 -10.96
N LEU A 221 11.25 9.63 -11.78
CA LEU A 221 11.09 11.08 -11.65
C LEU A 221 9.67 11.55 -11.97
N GLU A 222 9.03 10.99 -13.02
CA GLU A 222 7.62 11.28 -13.32
C GLU A 222 6.68 10.80 -12.20
N LYS A 223 6.94 9.61 -11.64
CA LYS A 223 6.19 9.10 -10.47
C LYS A 223 6.36 9.99 -9.23
N ALA A 224 7.58 10.47 -9.00
CA ALA A 224 7.88 11.41 -7.91
C ALA A 224 7.15 12.74 -8.11
N ARG A 225 7.15 13.28 -9.34
CA ARG A 225 6.44 14.51 -9.70
C ARG A 225 4.93 14.38 -9.48
N ARG A 226 4.30 13.33 -9.97
CA ARG A 226 2.86 13.07 -9.72
C ARG A 226 2.52 12.98 -8.23
N THR A 227 3.45 12.46 -7.41
CA THR A 227 3.26 12.42 -5.95
C THR A 227 3.28 13.82 -5.35
N ALA A 228 4.15 14.72 -5.82
CA ALA A 228 4.18 16.10 -5.39
C ALA A 228 2.93 16.86 -5.84
N GLU A 229 2.49 16.67 -7.09
CA GLU A 229 1.27 17.27 -7.65
C GLU A 229 0.01 16.93 -6.88
N ARG A 230 -0.09 15.69 -6.37
CA ARG A 230 -1.21 15.26 -5.49
C ARG A 230 -1.22 15.98 -4.13
N LYS A 231 -0.06 16.47 -3.65
CA LYS A 231 0.05 17.17 -2.37
C LYS A 231 -0.10 18.67 -2.50
N GLY A 232 0.04 19.21 -3.69
CA GLY A 232 -0.14 20.61 -3.99
C GLY A 232 0.49 20.99 -5.32
N ALA A 233 -0.01 22.07 -5.93
CA ALA A 233 0.53 22.58 -7.18
C ALA A 233 1.92 23.21 -6.97
N TYR A 234 2.76 23.15 -8.02
CA TYR A 234 3.98 23.96 -8.10
C TYR A 234 3.58 25.42 -8.39
N ALA A 235 3.44 26.22 -7.34
CA ALA A 235 2.96 27.59 -7.40
C ALA A 235 3.70 28.47 -6.40
N GLU A 236 3.58 29.78 -6.54
CA GLU A 236 4.17 30.74 -5.61
C GLU A 236 3.74 30.43 -4.16
N GLY A 237 4.70 30.48 -3.22
CA GLY A 237 4.50 30.08 -1.82
C GLY A 237 4.57 28.58 -1.53
N ASN A 238 4.55 27.69 -2.55
CA ASN A 238 4.64 26.23 -2.38
C ASN A 238 5.80 25.59 -3.16
N ARG A 239 6.59 26.36 -3.92
CA ARG A 239 7.64 25.81 -4.81
C ARG A 239 8.66 24.95 -4.08
N ASN A 240 9.20 25.44 -2.98
CA ASN A 240 10.21 24.72 -2.18
C ASN A 240 9.66 23.44 -1.58
N ASN A 241 8.43 23.46 -1.04
CA ASN A 241 7.78 22.30 -0.50
C ASN A 241 7.46 21.27 -1.60
N PHE A 242 7.06 21.71 -2.79
CA PHE A 242 6.82 20.84 -3.93
C PHE A 242 8.10 20.08 -4.32
N ILE A 243 9.23 20.78 -4.44
CA ILE A 243 10.53 20.20 -4.78
C ILE A 243 10.97 19.23 -3.68
N PHE A 244 10.82 19.59 -2.40
CA PHE A 244 11.13 18.73 -1.27
C PHE A 244 10.33 17.42 -1.33
N VAL A 245 9.01 17.49 -1.52
CA VAL A 245 8.13 16.31 -1.61
C VAL A 245 8.50 15.41 -2.79
N MET A 246 8.77 16.05 -3.95
CA MET A 246 9.22 15.33 -5.15
C MET A 246 10.56 14.64 -4.92
N ALA A 247 11.55 15.35 -4.37
CA ALA A 247 12.88 14.85 -4.09
C ALA A 247 12.87 13.69 -3.06
N ALA A 248 12.08 13.83 -1.99
CA ALA A 248 11.90 12.77 -1.00
C ALA A 248 11.27 11.52 -1.62
N ARG A 249 10.36 11.67 -2.57
CA ARG A 249 9.79 10.54 -3.30
C ARG A 249 10.79 9.93 -4.29
N ALA A 250 11.53 10.77 -5.01
CA ALA A 250 12.59 10.34 -5.94
C ALA A 250 13.67 9.53 -5.22
N ASN A 251 14.13 9.98 -4.04
CA ASN A 251 15.08 9.26 -3.18
C ASN A 251 14.55 7.86 -2.82
N ARG A 252 13.30 7.75 -2.39
CA ARG A 252 12.67 6.45 -2.08
C ARG A 252 12.50 5.54 -3.30
N LEU A 253 12.44 6.10 -4.49
CA LEU A 253 12.38 5.36 -5.76
C LEU A 253 13.78 5.02 -6.32
N GLY A 254 14.85 5.31 -5.56
CA GLY A 254 16.22 4.99 -5.92
C GLY A 254 16.86 5.95 -6.93
N VAL A 255 16.24 7.10 -7.21
CA VAL A 255 16.84 8.17 -8.04
C VAL A 255 18.03 8.76 -7.29
N LYS A 256 19.18 8.85 -7.93
CA LYS A 256 20.36 9.47 -7.33
C LYS A 256 20.14 10.97 -7.16
N ARG A 257 20.74 11.57 -6.11
CA ARG A 257 20.64 13.00 -5.85
C ARG A 257 21.02 13.83 -7.09
N ALA A 258 22.13 13.52 -7.74
CA ALA A 258 22.59 14.22 -8.95
C ALA A 258 21.57 14.18 -10.11
N GLU A 259 20.82 13.09 -10.26
CA GLU A 259 19.76 12.99 -11.28
C GLU A 259 18.55 13.88 -10.91
N MET A 260 18.21 13.96 -9.63
CA MET A 260 17.14 14.84 -9.15
C MET A 260 17.54 16.33 -9.29
N GLU A 261 18.79 16.67 -9.01
CA GLU A 261 19.33 18.03 -9.20
C GLU A 261 19.29 18.44 -10.67
N ALA A 262 19.79 17.58 -11.58
CA ALA A 262 19.75 17.83 -13.03
C ALA A 262 18.30 17.99 -13.56
N TYR A 263 17.37 17.19 -13.07
CA TYR A 263 15.96 17.33 -13.40
C TYR A 263 15.39 18.67 -12.90
N ALA A 264 15.70 19.06 -11.65
CA ALA A 264 15.22 20.28 -11.04
C ALA A 264 15.75 21.54 -11.74
N ASP A 265 16.98 21.50 -12.24
CA ASP A 265 17.58 22.60 -12.99
C ASP A 265 16.81 22.91 -14.28
N THR A 266 16.23 21.91 -14.91
CA THR A 266 15.43 22.09 -16.12
C THR A 266 13.95 22.35 -15.81
N ALA A 267 13.37 21.59 -14.89
CA ALA A 267 11.93 21.58 -14.65
C ALA A 267 11.44 22.72 -13.75
N PHE A 268 12.34 23.32 -12.95
CA PHE A 268 12.06 24.35 -11.95
C PHE A 268 13.05 25.51 -12.04
N ALA A 269 13.48 25.87 -13.25
CA ALA A 269 14.45 26.91 -13.51
C ALA A 269 14.02 28.31 -13.04
N ASP A 270 12.72 28.50 -12.79
CA ASP A 270 12.11 29.73 -12.28
C ASP A 270 12.33 29.95 -10.76
N LEU A 271 12.85 28.92 -10.04
CA LEU A 271 13.25 29.06 -8.64
C LEU A 271 14.79 29.21 -8.53
N PRO A 272 15.33 30.07 -7.65
CA PRO A 272 16.79 30.19 -7.46
C PRO A 272 17.47 28.86 -7.19
N ALA A 273 18.65 28.65 -7.75
CA ALA A 273 19.38 27.37 -7.64
C ALA A 273 19.66 26.99 -6.17
N GLU A 274 19.99 27.95 -5.33
CA GLU A 274 20.24 27.74 -3.90
C GLU A 274 19.02 27.15 -3.18
N GLU A 275 17.81 27.64 -3.48
CA GLU A 275 16.57 27.17 -2.88
C GLU A 275 16.22 25.77 -3.37
N ARG A 276 16.41 25.47 -4.65
CA ARG A 276 16.20 24.13 -5.22
C ARG A 276 17.12 23.10 -4.57
N LEU A 277 18.41 23.44 -4.50
CA LEU A 277 19.43 22.54 -3.93
C LEU A 277 19.19 22.29 -2.44
N ALA A 278 18.84 23.33 -1.67
CA ALA A 278 18.50 23.19 -0.25
C ALA A 278 17.30 22.25 -0.02
N ALA A 279 16.25 22.36 -0.83
CA ALA A 279 15.08 21.47 -0.74
C ALA A 279 15.44 20.01 -1.08
N ILE A 280 16.27 19.80 -2.12
CA ILE A 280 16.73 18.46 -2.52
C ILE A 280 17.65 17.87 -1.46
N GLU A 281 18.62 18.63 -0.97
CA GLU A 281 19.55 18.20 0.09
C GLU A 281 18.81 17.77 1.33
N SER A 282 17.86 18.58 1.80
CA SER A 282 17.00 18.22 2.94
C SER A 282 16.25 16.91 2.72
N ALA A 283 15.76 16.64 1.50
CA ALA A 283 15.02 15.43 1.15
C ALA A 283 15.91 14.18 1.06
N TYR A 284 17.19 14.31 0.77
CA TYR A 284 18.15 13.21 0.67
C TYR A 284 18.95 12.98 1.95
N SER A 285 18.83 13.84 2.95
CA SER A 285 19.50 13.72 4.25
C SER A 285 18.73 12.85 5.25
N HIS A 286 17.53 12.42 4.89
CA HIS A 286 16.61 11.60 5.69
C HIS A 286 16.22 10.36 4.89
#